data_c6df4352d912a94a7f9f34ac12a7adce
#
_entry.id   c6df4352d912a94a7f9f34ac12a7adce
#
_cell.length_a   1.000
_cell.length_b   1.000
_cell.length_c   1.000
_cell.angle_alpha   90.00
_cell.angle_beta   90.00
_cell.angle_gamma   90.00
#
_symmetry.space_group_name_H-M   'P 1'
#
loop_
_entity.id
_entity.type
_entity.pdbx_description
1 polymer ?
#
loop_
_entity_poly.entity_id
_entity_poly.type
_entity_poly.pdbx_seq_one_letter_code
_entity_poly.pdbx_strand_id
1 'polypeptide(L)'
;MSKAPPYWITAKNYLSKKDDILKSLIKKYKDNHLRTRKDVFYSLCKSIVGQQISVAAADSVFKKFENACSKKINPKVVSKLKVSQLKKCGLSRQKIRGILEMSQRFKDKTFNPRLISKMSDEEAIEYLSTLRQIGRWSAEMILLFTYNSCLLYTSDAAD
;
A
#
# COMPACT_ATOMS: atom_id res chain seq x y z
N MET A 1 18.46 -0.76 -6.03
CA MET A 1 17.75 -2.04 -5.86
C MET A 1 17.11 -2.06 -4.48
N SER A 2 15.85 -2.45 -4.34
CA SER A 2 15.25 -2.64 -3.01
C SER A 2 15.88 -3.87 -2.38
N LYS A 3 16.34 -3.74 -1.13
CA LYS A 3 16.89 -4.90 -0.38
C LYS A 3 15.75 -5.81 0.05
N ALA A 4 15.99 -7.12 0.07
CA ALA A 4 15.06 -8.07 0.68
C ALA A 4 14.88 -7.76 2.18
N PRO A 5 13.72 -8.09 2.78
CA PRO A 5 13.54 -7.98 4.22
C PRO A 5 14.61 -8.77 4.98
N PRO A 6 15.05 -8.33 6.17
CA PRO A 6 16.11 -9.01 6.93
C PRO A 6 15.83 -10.49 7.21
N TYR A 7 14.55 -10.81 7.45
CA TYR A 7 14.09 -12.18 7.74
C TYR A 7 13.94 -13.09 6.51
N TRP A 8 14.05 -12.54 5.27
CA TRP A 8 13.67 -13.25 4.03
C TRP A 8 14.45 -14.55 3.80
N ILE A 9 15.75 -14.52 4.01
CA ILE A 9 16.60 -15.73 3.84
C ILE A 9 16.28 -16.76 4.92
N THR A 10 16.14 -16.34 6.17
CA THR A 10 15.80 -17.22 7.29
C THR A 10 14.43 -17.88 7.08
N ALA A 11 13.42 -17.11 6.64
CA ALA A 11 12.11 -17.64 6.33
C ALA A 11 12.14 -18.65 5.17
N LYS A 12 12.86 -18.37 4.07
CA LYS A 12 13.02 -19.30 2.95
C LYS A 12 13.66 -20.61 3.40
N ASN A 13 14.71 -20.55 4.21
CA ASN A 13 15.41 -21.73 4.72
C ASN A 13 14.51 -22.55 5.64
N TYR A 14 13.75 -21.90 6.51
CA TYR A 14 12.80 -22.56 7.40
C TYR A 14 11.71 -23.29 6.61
N LEU A 15 11.04 -22.58 5.69
CA LEU A 15 9.96 -23.12 4.88
C LEU A 15 10.45 -24.29 3.98
N SER A 16 11.64 -24.17 3.41
CA SER A 16 12.23 -25.23 2.58
C SER A 16 12.54 -26.53 3.35
N LYS A 17 12.69 -26.44 4.68
CA LYS A 17 12.89 -27.63 5.55
C LYS A 17 11.57 -28.27 5.99
N LYS A 18 10.47 -27.52 5.96
CA LYS A 18 9.17 -27.95 6.48
C LYS A 18 8.24 -28.49 5.40
N ASP A 19 8.44 -28.10 4.14
CA ASP A 19 7.48 -28.38 3.07
C ASP A 19 8.23 -28.49 1.73
N ASP A 20 8.11 -29.64 1.06
CA ASP A 20 8.80 -29.91 -0.21
C ASP A 20 8.20 -29.13 -1.39
N ILE A 21 6.90 -28.78 -1.35
CA ILE A 21 6.28 -27.94 -2.36
C ILE A 21 6.83 -26.52 -2.26
N LEU A 22 6.87 -25.96 -1.04
CA LEU A 22 7.47 -24.64 -0.80
C LEU A 22 8.94 -24.63 -1.16
N LYS A 23 9.70 -25.71 -0.86
CA LYS A 23 11.11 -25.85 -1.26
C LYS A 23 11.27 -25.76 -2.78
N SER A 24 10.43 -26.45 -3.53
CA SER A 24 10.44 -26.41 -5.00
C SER A 24 10.14 -25.02 -5.54
N LEU A 25 9.13 -24.34 -4.99
CA LEU A 25 8.78 -22.96 -5.35
C LEU A 25 9.90 -21.98 -5.01
N ILE A 26 10.48 -22.08 -3.82
CA ILE A 26 11.59 -21.24 -3.39
C ILE A 26 12.81 -21.41 -4.31
N LYS A 27 13.10 -22.65 -4.75
CA LYS A 27 14.17 -22.94 -5.71
C LYS A 27 13.88 -22.32 -7.08
N LYS A 28 12.62 -22.47 -7.56
CA LYS A 28 12.18 -21.91 -8.85
C LYS A 28 12.26 -20.37 -8.87
N TYR A 29 11.92 -19.70 -7.76
CA TYR A 29 11.87 -18.25 -7.62
C TYR A 29 12.95 -17.71 -6.68
N LYS A 30 14.14 -18.30 -6.71
CA LYS A 30 15.26 -18.01 -5.77
C LYS A 30 15.61 -16.53 -5.66
N ASP A 31 15.54 -15.79 -6.76
CA ASP A 31 15.92 -14.37 -6.85
C ASP A 31 14.78 -13.40 -6.51
N ASN A 32 13.57 -13.93 -6.32
CA ASN A 32 12.43 -13.10 -5.94
C ASN A 32 12.42 -12.84 -4.44
N HIS A 33 12.06 -11.62 -4.10
CA HIS A 33 11.86 -11.19 -2.71
C HIS A 33 10.78 -10.11 -2.63
N LEU A 34 10.23 -9.94 -1.44
CA LEU A 34 9.30 -8.86 -1.16
C LEU A 34 10.01 -7.51 -1.34
N ARG A 35 9.43 -6.64 -2.18
CA ARG A 35 9.97 -5.30 -2.44
C ARG A 35 9.17 -4.28 -1.65
N THR A 36 9.82 -3.56 -0.76
CA THR A 36 9.19 -2.45 -0.05
C THR A 36 8.99 -1.23 -0.93
N ARG A 37 7.85 -0.59 -0.76
CA ARG A 37 7.58 0.73 -1.31
C ARG A 37 7.94 1.76 -0.24
N LYS A 38 8.87 2.67 -0.54
CA LYS A 38 9.36 3.66 0.44
C LYS A 38 8.38 4.83 0.68
N ASP A 39 7.50 5.11 -0.26
CA ASP A 39 6.58 6.25 -0.17
C ASP A 39 5.19 5.78 0.27
N VAL A 40 4.86 6.09 1.52
CA VAL A 40 3.58 5.76 2.16
C VAL A 40 2.42 6.45 1.45
N PHE A 41 2.55 7.74 1.11
CA PHE A 41 1.48 8.49 0.45
C PHE A 41 1.16 7.92 -0.93
N TYR A 42 2.21 7.59 -1.70
CA TYR A 42 2.07 6.91 -2.99
C TYR A 42 1.36 5.55 -2.83
N SER A 43 1.76 4.77 -1.84
CA SER A 43 1.18 3.45 -1.57
C SER A 43 -0.30 3.54 -1.19
N LEU A 44 -0.67 4.51 -0.37
CA LEU A 44 -2.06 4.79 0.01
C LEU A 44 -2.90 5.23 -1.20
N CYS A 45 -2.39 6.13 -2.03
CA CYS A 45 -3.05 6.53 -3.27
C CYS A 45 -3.28 5.32 -4.19
N LYS A 46 -2.26 4.46 -4.36
CA LYS A 46 -2.37 3.26 -5.19
C LYS A 46 -3.39 2.26 -4.64
N SER A 47 -3.44 2.09 -3.32
CA SER A 47 -4.44 1.26 -2.64
C SER A 47 -5.86 1.76 -2.91
N ILE A 48 -6.13 3.05 -2.67
CA ILE A 48 -7.47 3.64 -2.88
C ILE A 48 -7.89 3.52 -4.36
N VAL A 49 -6.99 3.81 -5.29
CA VAL A 49 -7.29 3.70 -6.74
C VAL A 49 -7.67 2.28 -7.12
N GLY A 50 -6.97 1.27 -6.59
CA GLY A 50 -7.17 -0.14 -6.95
C GLY A 50 -8.39 -0.82 -6.33
N GLN A 51 -9.06 -0.21 -5.34
CA GLN A 51 -10.20 -0.83 -4.66
C GLN A 51 -11.34 -1.17 -5.62
N GLN A 52 -11.91 -2.39 -5.48
CA GLN A 52 -13.13 -2.85 -6.17
C GLN A 52 -13.08 -2.77 -7.71
N ILE A 53 -11.90 -2.86 -8.32
CA ILE A 53 -11.72 -2.93 -9.78
C ILE A 53 -10.63 -3.94 -10.12
N SER A 54 -10.61 -4.44 -11.36
CA SER A 54 -9.59 -5.36 -11.83
C SER A 54 -8.19 -4.71 -11.84
N VAL A 55 -7.15 -5.54 -11.78
CA VAL A 55 -5.75 -5.08 -11.83
C VAL A 55 -5.48 -4.22 -13.07
N ALA A 56 -5.93 -4.66 -14.24
CA ALA A 56 -5.75 -3.93 -15.50
C ALA A 56 -6.45 -2.55 -15.47
N ALA A 57 -7.67 -2.48 -14.92
CA ALA A 57 -8.38 -1.21 -14.74
C ALA A 57 -7.66 -0.31 -13.73
N ALA A 58 -7.19 -0.87 -12.62
CA ALA A 58 -6.45 -0.13 -11.60
C ALA A 58 -5.17 0.50 -12.17
N ASP A 59 -4.39 -0.25 -12.96
CA ASP A 59 -3.17 0.25 -13.59
C ASP A 59 -3.48 1.36 -14.61
N SER A 60 -4.54 1.22 -15.41
CA SER A 60 -4.98 2.26 -16.34
C SER A 60 -5.38 3.56 -15.63
N VAL A 61 -6.24 3.46 -14.60
CA VAL A 61 -6.68 4.61 -13.79
C VAL A 61 -5.50 5.25 -13.08
N PHE A 62 -4.63 4.44 -12.49
CA PHE A 62 -3.46 4.93 -11.77
C PHE A 62 -2.49 5.67 -12.68
N LYS A 63 -2.24 5.17 -13.89
CA LYS A 63 -1.42 5.85 -14.90
C LYS A 63 -1.98 7.23 -15.28
N LYS A 64 -3.31 7.34 -15.43
CA LYS A 64 -3.97 8.64 -15.67
C LYS A 64 -3.81 9.58 -14.47
N PHE A 65 -3.95 9.06 -13.25
CA PHE A 65 -3.74 9.81 -12.02
C PHE A 65 -2.28 10.30 -11.88
N GLU A 66 -1.29 9.45 -12.17
CA GLU A 66 0.13 9.86 -12.21
C GLU A 66 0.37 11.00 -13.22
N ASN A 67 -0.22 10.91 -14.41
CA ASN A 67 -0.10 11.96 -15.41
C ASN A 67 -0.75 13.27 -14.94
N ALA A 68 -1.92 13.22 -14.31
CA ALA A 68 -2.56 14.39 -13.70
C ALA A 68 -1.70 15.05 -12.60
N CYS A 69 -0.87 14.26 -11.93
CA CYS A 69 0.12 14.73 -10.94
C CYS A 69 1.48 15.12 -11.57
N SER A 70 1.59 15.20 -12.91
CA SER A 70 2.88 15.40 -13.62
C SER A 70 3.96 14.41 -13.15
N LYS A 71 3.58 13.16 -12.93
CA LYS A 71 4.41 12.03 -12.41
C LYS A 71 5.03 12.28 -11.02
N LYS A 72 4.52 13.25 -10.26
CA LYS A 72 4.97 13.59 -8.92
C LYS A 72 3.83 13.43 -7.91
N ILE A 73 3.48 12.18 -7.59
CA ILE A 73 2.44 11.90 -6.58
C ILE A 73 2.98 12.23 -5.19
N ASN A 74 2.57 13.37 -4.65
CA ASN A 74 2.84 13.79 -3.29
C ASN A 74 1.70 14.66 -2.75
N PRO A 75 1.58 14.85 -1.43
CA PRO A 75 0.47 15.58 -0.84
C PRO A 75 0.28 17.01 -1.37
N LYS A 76 1.38 17.73 -1.64
CA LYS A 76 1.34 19.12 -2.13
C LYS A 76 0.77 19.22 -3.55
N VAL A 77 1.09 18.25 -4.42
CA VAL A 77 0.60 18.22 -5.80
C VAL A 77 -0.86 17.76 -5.81
N VAL A 78 -1.16 16.64 -5.15
CA VAL A 78 -2.49 16.03 -5.17
C VAL A 78 -3.55 16.95 -4.55
N SER A 79 -3.22 17.66 -3.46
CA SER A 79 -4.16 18.61 -2.82
C SER A 79 -4.56 19.80 -3.71
N LYS A 80 -3.82 20.07 -4.79
CA LYS A 80 -4.14 21.14 -5.75
C LYS A 80 -4.98 20.68 -6.95
N LEU A 81 -5.17 19.37 -7.10
CA LEU A 81 -5.94 18.83 -8.22
C LEU A 81 -7.44 19.14 -8.04
N LYS A 82 -8.08 19.58 -9.12
CA LYS A 82 -9.52 19.78 -9.15
C LYS A 82 -10.26 18.43 -9.22
N VAL A 83 -11.44 18.36 -8.62
CA VAL A 83 -12.33 17.20 -8.69
C VAL A 83 -12.57 16.74 -10.13
N SER A 84 -12.71 17.70 -11.07
CA SER A 84 -12.90 17.42 -12.51
C SER A 84 -11.71 16.69 -13.13
N GLN A 85 -10.47 17.01 -12.74
CA GLN A 85 -9.26 16.33 -13.22
C GLN A 85 -9.21 14.88 -12.71
N LEU A 86 -9.54 14.67 -11.42
CA LEU A 86 -9.57 13.34 -10.81
C LEU A 86 -10.72 12.46 -11.40
N LYS A 87 -11.87 13.05 -11.72
CA LYS A 87 -12.95 12.36 -12.45
C LYS A 87 -12.49 11.89 -13.83
N LYS A 88 -11.76 12.73 -14.58
CA LYS A 88 -11.20 12.37 -15.91
C LYS A 88 -10.21 11.20 -15.82
N CYS A 89 -9.58 10.96 -14.67
CA CYS A 89 -8.75 9.79 -14.45
C CYS A 89 -9.56 8.48 -14.31
N GLY A 90 -10.87 8.56 -14.08
CA GLY A 90 -11.75 7.41 -13.85
C GLY A 90 -11.97 7.10 -12.36
N LEU A 91 -11.70 8.04 -11.47
CA LEU A 91 -11.91 7.87 -10.03
C LEU A 91 -13.38 8.12 -9.66
N SER A 92 -13.93 7.26 -8.82
CA SER A 92 -15.27 7.46 -8.23
C SER A 92 -15.28 8.65 -7.27
N ARG A 93 -16.48 9.18 -6.99
CA ARG A 93 -16.65 10.30 -6.05
C ARG A 93 -16.06 10.02 -4.67
N GLN A 94 -16.23 8.79 -4.15
CA GLN A 94 -15.70 8.38 -2.84
C GLN A 94 -14.18 8.33 -2.84
N LYS A 95 -13.54 7.75 -3.88
CA LYS A 95 -12.09 7.71 -4.02
C LYS A 95 -11.48 9.11 -4.14
N ILE A 96 -12.10 9.99 -4.90
CA ILE A 96 -11.67 11.39 -5.03
C ILE A 96 -11.68 12.08 -3.67
N ARG A 97 -12.79 11.95 -2.93
CA ARG A 97 -12.92 12.54 -1.59
C ARG A 97 -11.84 12.00 -0.64
N GLY A 98 -11.64 10.67 -0.62
CA GLY A 98 -10.60 10.05 0.21
C GLY A 98 -9.19 10.53 -0.11
N ILE A 99 -8.84 10.58 -1.41
CA ILE A 99 -7.51 11.03 -1.85
C ILE A 99 -7.26 12.50 -1.50
N LEU A 100 -8.24 13.38 -1.72
CA LEU A 100 -8.08 14.81 -1.43
C LEU A 100 -8.01 15.08 0.08
N GLU A 101 -8.87 14.45 0.89
CA GLU A 101 -8.87 14.56 2.35
C GLU A 101 -7.54 14.04 2.93
N MET A 102 -7.10 12.87 2.48
CA MET A 102 -5.80 12.31 2.87
C MET A 102 -4.65 13.27 2.50
N SER A 103 -4.66 13.83 1.29
CA SER A 103 -3.62 14.79 0.86
C SER A 103 -3.56 16.01 1.76
N GLN A 104 -4.71 16.51 2.20
CA GLN A 104 -4.76 17.64 3.12
C GLN A 104 -4.21 17.26 4.50
N ARG A 105 -4.61 16.10 5.06
CA ARG A 105 -4.11 15.62 6.35
C ARG A 105 -2.59 15.39 6.38
N PHE A 106 -2.00 14.95 5.26
CA PHE A 106 -0.54 14.84 5.14
C PHE A 106 0.13 16.20 5.04
N LYS A 107 -0.51 17.17 4.37
CA LYS A 107 0.04 18.52 4.17
C LYS A 107 0.03 19.35 5.44
N ASP A 108 -1.06 19.32 6.21
CA ASP A 108 -1.22 20.04 7.48
C ASP A 108 -0.66 19.28 8.69
N LYS A 109 -0.09 18.07 8.44
CA LYS A 109 0.53 17.19 9.44
C LYS A 109 -0.44 16.63 10.50
N THR A 110 -1.75 16.66 10.27
CA THR A 110 -2.73 15.97 11.13
C THR A 110 -2.66 14.45 10.98
N PHE A 111 -1.98 13.97 9.93
CA PHE A 111 -1.56 12.59 9.77
C PHE A 111 -0.04 12.54 9.55
N ASN A 112 0.68 11.88 10.47
CA ASN A 112 2.14 11.77 10.41
C ASN A 112 2.58 10.32 10.18
N PRO A 113 2.97 9.92 8.96
CA PRO A 113 3.35 8.54 8.65
C PRO A 113 4.60 8.04 9.39
N ARG A 114 5.43 8.96 9.96
CA ARG A 114 6.62 8.57 10.73
C ARG A 114 6.28 7.93 12.08
N LEU A 115 5.06 8.10 12.56
CA LEU A 115 4.62 7.47 13.80
C LEU A 115 4.38 5.98 13.64
N ILE A 116 3.98 5.53 12.43
CA ILE A 116 3.63 4.13 12.14
C ILE A 116 4.77 3.17 12.51
N SER A 117 6.02 3.53 12.24
CA SER A 117 7.18 2.68 12.58
C SER A 117 7.47 2.55 14.08
N LYS A 118 6.76 3.29 14.92
CA LYS A 118 6.88 3.29 16.39
C LYS A 118 5.67 2.66 17.09
N MET A 119 4.66 2.30 16.34
CA MET A 119 3.40 1.70 16.80
C MET A 119 3.52 0.18 16.73
N SER A 120 2.77 -0.51 17.57
CA SER A 120 2.44 -1.91 17.33
C SER A 120 1.62 -2.03 16.04
N ASP A 121 1.53 -3.22 15.52
CA ASP A 121 0.83 -3.45 14.25
C ASP A 121 -0.67 -3.11 14.37
N GLU A 122 -1.31 -3.42 15.47
CA GLU A 122 -2.73 -3.11 15.70
C GLU A 122 -2.95 -1.59 15.82
N GLU A 123 -2.12 -0.90 16.61
CA GLU A 123 -2.16 0.57 16.68
C GLU A 123 -1.94 1.23 15.32
N ALA A 124 -1.04 0.68 14.50
CA ALA A 124 -0.77 1.17 13.15
C ALA A 124 -1.96 0.95 12.20
N ILE A 125 -2.66 -0.19 12.32
CA ILE A 125 -3.89 -0.48 11.58
C ILE A 125 -4.98 0.52 11.95
N GLU A 126 -5.22 0.73 13.25
CA GLU A 126 -6.19 1.71 13.73
C GLU A 126 -5.86 3.11 13.24
N TYR A 127 -4.60 3.52 13.36
CA TYR A 127 -4.14 4.84 12.91
C TYR A 127 -4.30 5.04 11.41
N LEU A 128 -3.93 4.05 10.58
CA LEU A 128 -4.14 4.08 9.13
C LEU A 128 -5.64 4.12 8.78
N SER A 129 -6.47 3.39 9.51
CA SER A 129 -7.92 3.32 9.29
C SER A 129 -8.64 4.63 9.62
N THR A 130 -7.99 5.59 10.28
CA THR A 130 -8.52 6.96 10.42
C THR A 130 -8.56 7.72 9.10
N LEU A 131 -7.86 7.23 8.07
CA LEU A 131 -7.90 7.82 6.72
C LEU A 131 -9.13 7.30 5.97
N ARG A 132 -9.89 8.21 5.38
CA ARG A 132 -11.06 7.84 4.56
C ARG A 132 -10.65 6.87 3.44
N GLN A 133 -11.44 5.83 3.21
CA GLN A 133 -11.22 4.75 2.24
C GLN A 133 -10.08 3.79 2.61
N ILE A 134 -9.50 3.89 3.79
CA ILE A 134 -8.54 2.92 4.30
C ILE A 134 -9.22 2.13 5.42
N GLY A 135 -9.63 0.91 5.12
CA GLY A 135 -10.11 -0.05 6.11
C GLY A 135 -8.97 -0.96 6.59
N ARG A 136 -9.28 -1.87 7.51
CA ARG A 136 -8.31 -2.82 8.11
C ARG A 136 -7.46 -3.53 7.06
N TRP A 137 -8.08 -4.19 6.08
CA TRP A 137 -7.36 -4.90 5.02
C TRP A 137 -6.39 -3.98 4.25
N SER A 138 -6.82 -2.77 3.89
CA SER A 138 -5.95 -1.81 3.20
C SER A 138 -4.79 -1.36 4.08
N ALA A 139 -5.02 -1.18 5.38
CA ALA A 139 -3.99 -0.83 6.35
C ALA A 139 -2.95 -1.96 6.47
N GLU A 140 -3.38 -3.20 6.60
CA GLU A 140 -2.51 -4.39 6.63
C GLU A 140 -1.65 -4.50 5.36
N MET A 141 -2.24 -4.26 4.18
CA MET A 141 -1.48 -4.24 2.92
C MET A 141 -0.43 -3.12 2.89
N ILE A 142 -0.73 -1.95 3.44
CA ILE A 142 0.25 -0.86 3.57
C ILE A 142 1.38 -1.26 4.52
N LEU A 143 1.07 -1.87 5.65
CA LEU A 143 2.08 -2.34 6.61
C LEU A 143 2.98 -3.39 5.98
N LEU A 144 2.41 -4.38 5.29
CA LEU A 144 3.17 -5.43 4.63
C LEU A 144 4.09 -4.87 3.53
N PHE A 145 3.56 -4.10 2.59
CA PHE A 145 4.29 -3.70 1.38
C PHE A 145 5.10 -2.41 1.53
N THR A 146 4.89 -1.64 2.60
CA THR A 146 5.62 -0.39 2.82
C THR A 146 6.56 -0.46 4.02
N TYR A 147 6.14 -1.17 5.08
CA TYR A 147 6.90 -1.28 6.33
C TYR A 147 7.54 -2.66 6.55
N ASN A 148 7.23 -3.66 5.70
CA ASN A 148 7.63 -5.06 5.90
C ASN A 148 7.15 -5.66 7.23
N SER A 149 6.02 -5.23 7.72
CA SER A 149 5.40 -5.80 8.91
C SER A 149 4.81 -7.17 8.61
N CYS A 150 4.95 -8.13 9.53
CA CYS A 150 4.69 -9.56 9.28
C CYS A 150 3.28 -10.03 9.65
N LEU A 151 2.29 -9.18 9.67
CA LEU A 151 1.01 -9.41 10.36
C LEU A 151 -0.05 -10.26 9.68
N LEU A 152 0.16 -10.75 8.49
CA LEU A 152 -0.94 -11.32 7.69
C LEU A 152 -1.40 -12.72 8.08
N TYR A 153 -0.98 -13.27 9.21
CA TYR A 153 -1.42 -14.62 9.61
C TYR A 153 -2.66 -14.66 10.51
N THR A 154 -3.20 -13.50 10.88
CA THR A 154 -4.33 -13.40 11.82
C THR A 154 -5.61 -12.85 11.24
N SER A 155 -5.62 -12.39 9.99
CA SER A 155 -6.89 -12.10 9.34
C SER A 155 -7.53 -13.42 8.93
N ASP A 156 -8.74 -13.66 9.38
CA ASP A 156 -9.57 -14.82 9.05
C ASP A 156 -9.80 -14.92 7.53
N ALA A 157 -8.78 -15.38 6.84
CA ALA A 157 -8.91 -15.82 5.45
C ALA A 157 -9.40 -17.28 5.38
N ALA A 158 -10.02 -17.75 6.46
CA ALA A 158 -10.48 -19.12 6.65
C ALA A 158 -11.98 -19.22 6.97
N ASP A 159 -12.78 -18.19 6.68
CA ASP A 159 -14.25 -18.29 6.65
C ASP A 159 -14.77 -18.23 5.23
#